data_802aafd8b47f0db031c57f6c8df978e2
#
_entry.id   802aafd8b47f0db031c57f6c8df978e2
#
_cell.length_a   1.000
_cell.length_b   1.000
_cell.length_c   1.000
_cell.angle_alpha   90.00
_cell.angle_beta   90.00
_cell.angle_gamma   90.00
#
_symmetry.space_group_name_H-M   'P 1'
#
loop_
_entity.id
_entity.type
_entity.pdbx_description
1 polymer ?
#
loop_
_entity_poly.entity_id
_entity_poly.type
_entity_poly.pdbx_seq_one_letter_code
_entity_poly.pdbx_strand_id
1 'polypeptide(L)'
;HGEGYWLRFENTGSTTIDGTPINELTISLNEDWNLVSGLSEDISIYSISDPGSIIIPGTLYGFNEGYVEADILVPGKGYWVRAFVAGEIILTSGALAKTAPRDFSLKGKANSLTVNGMDLYFGVEISASDKLSYSLPPKPPLGAFDVRFSGDTKIAMDKAEIEVMNPSQTFTISYDIIIDAGEHMNWVLSTGNSEEYTLEGTGEITVSTEETFTLERKAIMPISYTLHQNYPNPFNPNTSLYYDLPEQAQVTLTIYNMLGREVAQLVNT
;
A
#
# COMPACT_ATOMS: atom_id res chain seq x y z
N HIS A 1 -29.03 11.46 12.90
CA HIS A 1 -27.81 12.25 13.12
C HIS A 1 -26.59 11.31 13.08
N GLY A 2 -25.42 11.82 12.68
CA GLY A 2 -24.19 11.05 12.69
C GLY A 2 -23.88 10.28 11.41
N GLU A 3 -24.84 10.16 10.50
CA GLU A 3 -24.59 9.56 9.18
C GLU A 3 -23.96 10.59 8.23
N GLY A 4 -23.05 10.16 7.40
CA GLY A 4 -22.44 10.94 6.33
C GLY A 4 -23.12 10.65 4.97
N TYR A 5 -22.98 11.57 4.04
CA TYR A 5 -23.56 11.45 2.71
C TYR A 5 -22.61 12.02 1.66
N TRP A 6 -22.63 11.44 0.46
CA TRP A 6 -22.00 12.04 -0.71
C TRP A 6 -22.91 13.12 -1.29
N LEU A 7 -22.34 14.32 -1.48
CA LEU A 7 -23.01 15.44 -2.13
C LEU A 7 -22.21 15.88 -3.34
N ARG A 8 -22.88 16.06 -4.47
CA ARG A 8 -22.26 16.60 -5.69
C ARG A 8 -22.98 17.89 -6.08
N PHE A 9 -22.22 18.94 -6.28
CA PHE A 9 -22.72 20.23 -6.73
C PHE A 9 -22.22 20.53 -8.14
N GLU A 10 -23.09 21.10 -8.97
CA GLU A 10 -22.71 21.56 -10.33
C GLU A 10 -21.91 22.87 -10.30
N ASN A 11 -22.19 23.72 -9.31
CA ASN A 11 -21.55 25.02 -9.16
C ASN A 11 -21.11 25.23 -7.72
N THR A 12 -20.08 26.06 -7.54
CA THR A 12 -19.66 26.52 -6.22
C THR A 12 -20.74 27.41 -5.61
N GLY A 13 -20.93 27.28 -4.30
CA GLY A 13 -21.91 28.07 -3.55
C GLY A 13 -21.70 27.89 -2.06
N SER A 14 -22.43 28.67 -1.28
CA SER A 14 -22.49 28.54 0.18
C SER A 14 -23.94 28.65 0.63
N THR A 15 -24.27 27.93 1.67
CA THR A 15 -25.54 28.05 2.39
C THR A 15 -25.30 28.03 3.87
N THR A 16 -26.09 28.76 4.62
CA THR A 16 -26.05 28.74 6.08
C THR A 16 -27.23 27.92 6.57
N ILE A 17 -26.96 27.00 7.48
CA ILE A 17 -27.98 26.20 8.15
C ILE A 17 -27.92 26.54 9.63
N ASP A 18 -28.99 27.13 10.13
CA ASP A 18 -29.12 27.42 11.57
C ASP A 18 -29.59 26.18 12.31
N GLY A 19 -29.02 25.94 13.49
CA GLY A 19 -29.37 24.78 14.32
C GLY A 19 -28.86 24.90 15.75
N THR A 20 -29.28 24.00 16.61
CA THR A 20 -28.72 23.88 17.96
C THR A 20 -27.45 23.02 17.89
N PRO A 21 -26.33 23.45 18.50
CA PRO A 21 -25.11 22.63 18.54
C PRO A 21 -25.36 21.25 19.16
N ILE A 22 -24.79 20.23 18.52
CA ILE A 22 -24.80 18.86 19.02
C ILE A 22 -23.45 18.63 19.72
N ASN A 23 -23.50 18.43 21.03
CA ASN A 23 -22.29 18.27 21.86
C ASN A 23 -22.03 16.79 22.27
N GLU A 24 -23.02 15.92 22.10
CA GLU A 24 -22.91 14.50 22.32
C GLU A 24 -23.77 13.73 21.33
N LEU A 25 -23.23 12.64 20.80
CA LEU A 25 -23.92 11.81 19.83
C LEU A 25 -23.48 10.36 19.96
N THR A 26 -24.46 9.46 20.10
CA THR A 26 -24.24 8.04 19.93
C THR A 26 -24.45 7.66 18.48
N ILE A 27 -23.49 6.99 17.88
CA ILE A 27 -23.54 6.49 16.51
C ILE A 27 -23.50 4.96 16.54
N SER A 28 -24.49 4.32 15.93
CA SER A 28 -24.48 2.89 15.71
C SER A 28 -23.69 2.58 14.43
N LEU A 29 -22.67 1.75 14.55
CA LEU A 29 -21.87 1.26 13.43
C LEU A 29 -22.28 -0.17 13.08
N ASN A 30 -22.31 -0.46 11.78
CA ASN A 30 -22.37 -1.83 11.29
C ASN A 30 -20.95 -2.41 11.21
N GLU A 31 -20.84 -3.73 11.10
CA GLU A 31 -19.59 -4.38 10.72
C GLU A 31 -19.12 -3.81 9.36
N ASP A 32 -17.79 -3.65 9.20
CA ASP A 32 -17.13 -3.09 8.04
C ASP A 32 -17.24 -1.55 7.94
N TRP A 33 -17.36 -0.98 6.75
CA TRP A 33 -17.27 0.45 6.49
C TRP A 33 -18.56 1.22 6.80
N ASN A 34 -18.42 2.33 7.52
CA ASN A 34 -19.51 3.24 7.89
C ASN A 34 -19.14 4.66 7.50
N LEU A 35 -20.07 5.36 6.84
CA LEU A 35 -19.89 6.78 6.52
C LEU A 35 -20.55 7.60 7.65
N VAL A 36 -19.74 8.29 8.42
CA VAL A 36 -20.15 9.03 9.62
C VAL A 36 -19.88 10.52 9.48
N SER A 37 -20.49 11.34 10.33
CA SER A 37 -20.19 12.76 10.50
C SER A 37 -19.79 13.07 11.95
N GLY A 38 -19.07 14.19 12.15
CA GLY A 38 -18.72 14.67 13.47
C GLY A 38 -19.84 15.44 14.16
N LEU A 39 -19.48 16.12 15.25
CA LEU A 39 -20.35 17.04 16.02
C LEU A 39 -20.28 18.47 15.48
N SER A 40 -20.74 19.42 16.28
CA SER A 40 -20.64 20.87 15.96
C SER A 40 -19.24 21.45 16.24
N GLU A 41 -18.34 20.65 16.77
CA GLU A 41 -16.93 20.95 17.03
C GLU A 41 -16.04 19.81 16.54
N ASP A 42 -14.74 20.09 16.40
CA ASP A 42 -13.74 19.11 16.03
C ASP A 42 -13.66 17.97 17.06
N ILE A 43 -13.72 16.74 16.60
CA ILE A 43 -13.61 15.54 17.45
C ILE A 43 -12.42 14.70 17.01
N SER A 44 -11.45 14.51 17.92
CA SER A 44 -10.37 13.58 17.68
C SER A 44 -10.88 12.14 17.73
N ILE A 45 -10.46 11.29 16.77
CA ILE A 45 -10.74 9.83 16.77
C ILE A 45 -10.28 9.19 18.09
N TYR A 46 -9.22 9.71 18.69
CA TYR A 46 -8.65 9.20 19.95
C TYR A 46 -9.47 9.59 21.20
N SER A 47 -10.42 10.55 21.08
CA SER A 47 -11.32 10.95 22.18
C SER A 47 -12.66 10.22 22.14
N ILE A 48 -12.97 9.50 21.07
CA ILE A 48 -14.21 8.76 20.91
C ILE A 48 -14.32 7.67 22.00
N SER A 49 -15.50 7.56 22.59
CA SER A 49 -15.81 6.44 23.48
C SER A 49 -16.22 5.24 22.66
N ASP A 50 -15.38 4.23 22.65
CA ASP A 50 -15.57 2.95 21.97
C ASP A 50 -15.49 1.81 23.00
N PRO A 51 -16.57 1.58 23.77
CA PRO A 51 -16.55 0.60 24.86
C PRO A 51 -16.41 -0.85 24.34
N GLY A 52 -16.78 -1.09 23.10
CA GLY A 52 -16.62 -2.40 22.44
C GLY A 52 -15.27 -2.60 21.78
N SER A 53 -14.43 -1.56 21.70
CA SER A 53 -13.19 -1.56 20.92
C SER A 53 -13.43 -2.03 19.49
N ILE A 54 -14.53 -1.54 18.89
CA ILE A 54 -15.00 -1.99 17.58
C ILE A 54 -14.32 -1.24 16.41
N ILE A 55 -13.83 -0.03 16.63
CA ILE A 55 -13.15 0.75 15.59
C ILE A 55 -11.81 0.09 15.25
N ILE A 56 -11.59 -0.16 13.95
CA ILE A 56 -10.29 -0.60 13.44
C ILE A 56 -9.37 0.63 13.38
N PRO A 57 -8.26 0.65 14.15
CA PRO A 57 -7.35 1.79 14.16
C PRO A 57 -6.75 2.05 12.75
N GLY A 58 -6.51 3.32 12.40
CA GLY A 58 -5.94 3.72 11.10
C GLY A 58 -6.94 3.72 9.94
N THR A 59 -8.26 3.56 10.21
CA THR A 59 -9.29 3.48 9.17
C THR A 59 -10.23 4.69 9.13
N LEU A 60 -9.82 5.83 9.69
CA LEU A 60 -10.59 7.07 9.51
C LEU A 60 -10.12 7.79 8.25
N TYR A 61 -10.98 7.92 7.27
CA TYR A 61 -10.70 8.59 6.00
C TYR A 61 -11.68 9.72 5.72
N GLY A 62 -11.16 10.93 5.49
CA GLY A 62 -11.87 12.01 4.84
C GLY A 62 -11.73 11.93 3.32
N PHE A 63 -12.36 12.89 2.63
CA PHE A 63 -12.28 13.01 1.19
C PHE A 63 -11.94 14.44 0.77
N ASN A 64 -10.86 14.57 -0.02
CA ASN A 64 -10.45 15.81 -0.65
C ASN A 64 -9.77 15.49 -1.98
N GLU A 65 -10.57 15.48 -3.07
CA GLU A 65 -10.16 15.00 -4.42
C GLU A 65 -9.79 13.51 -4.47
N GLY A 66 -9.52 12.87 -3.34
CA GLY A 66 -9.21 11.48 -3.09
C GLY A 66 -9.36 11.19 -1.61
N TYR A 67 -9.19 9.91 -1.21
CA TYR A 67 -9.20 9.54 0.20
C TYR A 67 -7.94 10.04 0.92
N VAL A 68 -8.13 10.65 2.07
CA VAL A 68 -7.07 11.16 2.93
C VAL A 68 -7.28 10.63 4.34
N GLU A 69 -6.23 10.05 4.93
CA GLU A 69 -6.26 9.66 6.34
C GLU A 69 -6.54 10.85 7.23
N ALA A 70 -7.34 10.65 8.25
CA ALA A 70 -7.74 11.69 9.18
C ALA A 70 -7.66 11.20 10.63
N ASP A 71 -7.38 12.14 11.53
CA ASP A 71 -7.42 11.91 12.98
C ASP A 71 -8.51 12.73 13.66
N ILE A 72 -9.15 13.61 12.89
CA ILE A 72 -10.14 14.58 13.40
C ILE A 72 -11.38 14.54 12.48
N LEU A 73 -12.54 14.43 13.11
CA LEU A 73 -13.83 14.66 12.46
C LEU A 73 -14.16 16.15 12.56
N VAL A 74 -14.07 16.87 11.45
CA VAL A 74 -14.37 18.29 11.34
C VAL A 74 -15.87 18.48 11.08
N PRO A 75 -16.54 19.46 11.71
CA PRO A 75 -17.94 19.75 11.49
C PRO A 75 -18.31 19.90 10.01
N GLY A 76 -19.43 19.34 9.60
CA GLY A 76 -19.96 19.44 8.24
C GLY A 76 -19.24 18.57 7.20
N LYS A 77 -18.28 17.74 7.61
CA LYS A 77 -17.61 16.76 6.73
C LYS A 77 -18.04 15.34 7.06
N GLY A 78 -18.05 14.47 6.04
CA GLY A 78 -18.25 13.04 6.19
C GLY A 78 -16.92 12.29 6.20
N TYR A 79 -16.88 11.19 6.94
CA TYR A 79 -15.69 10.35 7.12
C TYR A 79 -16.07 8.88 7.04
N TRP A 80 -15.25 8.09 6.38
CA TRP A 80 -15.33 6.65 6.47
C TRP A 80 -14.59 6.17 7.72
N VAL A 81 -15.20 5.26 8.46
CA VAL A 81 -14.59 4.52 9.56
C VAL A 81 -14.94 3.04 9.44
N ARG A 82 -14.00 2.16 9.71
CA ARG A 82 -14.21 0.72 9.65
C ARG A 82 -14.36 0.12 11.04
N ALA A 83 -15.35 -0.75 11.21
CA ALA A 83 -15.60 -1.46 12.46
C ALA A 83 -15.43 -2.97 12.29
N PHE A 84 -14.89 -3.65 13.30
CA PHE A 84 -14.74 -5.10 13.34
C PHE A 84 -16.07 -5.83 13.43
N VAL A 85 -17.01 -5.26 14.16
CA VAL A 85 -18.35 -5.80 14.42
C VAL A 85 -19.31 -4.63 14.60
N ALA A 86 -20.59 -4.89 14.48
CA ALA A 86 -21.62 -3.91 14.78
C ALA A 86 -21.61 -3.51 16.27
N GLY A 87 -21.83 -2.24 16.54
CA GLY A 87 -21.87 -1.71 17.91
C GLY A 87 -22.08 -0.20 17.94
N GLU A 88 -21.86 0.40 19.08
CA GLU A 88 -22.09 1.83 19.29
C GLU A 88 -20.81 2.52 19.75
N ILE A 89 -20.62 3.74 19.24
CA ILE A 89 -19.59 4.67 19.67
C ILE A 89 -20.25 5.96 20.15
N ILE A 90 -19.58 6.68 21.07
CA ILE A 90 -20.10 7.94 21.61
C ILE A 90 -19.07 9.04 21.35
N LEU A 91 -19.49 10.07 20.62
CA LEU A 91 -18.77 11.30 20.39
C LEU A 91 -19.21 12.31 21.46
N THR A 92 -18.24 12.97 22.11
CA THR A 92 -18.52 14.00 23.12
C THR A 92 -17.60 15.20 22.86
N SER A 93 -18.19 16.38 22.76
CA SER A 93 -17.47 17.65 22.58
C SER A 93 -16.53 17.92 23.76
N GLY A 94 -15.31 18.38 23.47
CA GLY A 94 -14.31 18.66 24.50
C GLY A 94 -13.77 17.44 25.25
N ALA A 95 -14.08 16.21 24.82
CA ALA A 95 -13.54 15.03 25.46
C ALA A 95 -12.01 14.92 25.24
N LEU A 96 -11.31 14.52 26.30
CA LEU A 96 -9.87 14.24 26.22
C LEU A 96 -9.62 12.92 25.47
N ALA A 97 -8.46 12.82 24.83
CA ALA A 97 -8.02 11.58 24.20
C ALA A 97 -7.97 10.44 25.22
N LYS A 98 -8.63 9.32 24.88
CA LYS A 98 -8.72 8.11 25.72
C LYS A 98 -7.72 7.04 25.29
N THR A 99 -7.26 7.14 24.05
CA THR A 99 -6.25 6.25 23.46
C THR A 99 -5.08 7.07 22.94
N ALA A 100 -3.89 6.47 22.97
CA ALA A 100 -2.71 7.09 22.34
C ALA A 100 -2.80 6.97 20.81
N PRO A 101 -2.37 8.00 20.07
CA PRO A 101 -2.21 7.89 18.63
C PRO A 101 -1.29 6.72 18.28
N ARG A 102 -1.67 5.92 17.29
CA ARG A 102 -0.86 4.84 16.75
C ARG A 102 -0.43 5.22 15.34
N ASP A 103 0.87 5.19 15.09
CA ASP A 103 1.44 5.47 13.77
C ASP A 103 1.32 4.23 12.86
N PHE A 104 0.48 4.33 11.84
CA PHE A 104 0.33 3.33 10.78
C PHE A 104 1.12 3.69 9.51
N SER A 105 1.88 4.79 9.51
CA SER A 105 2.69 5.17 8.37
C SER A 105 3.80 4.14 8.10
N LEU A 106 3.87 3.69 6.87
CA LEU A 106 4.94 2.83 6.36
C LEU A 106 5.99 3.61 5.57
N LYS A 107 5.87 4.93 5.51
CA LYS A 107 6.83 5.80 4.83
C LYS A 107 8.22 5.63 5.41
N GLY A 108 9.21 5.31 4.56
CA GLY A 108 10.57 4.99 4.97
C GLY A 108 10.74 3.63 5.70
N LYS A 109 9.68 2.80 5.75
CA LYS A 109 9.69 1.46 6.36
C LYS A 109 9.34 0.36 5.34
N ALA A 110 8.69 0.71 4.26
CA ALA A 110 8.29 -0.17 3.16
C ALA A 110 8.57 0.50 1.82
N ASN A 111 8.65 -0.28 0.75
CA ASN A 111 8.64 0.28 -0.60
C ASN A 111 7.33 1.01 -0.83
N SER A 112 7.37 2.06 -1.64
CA SER A 112 6.16 2.83 -1.95
C SER A 112 6.03 3.17 -3.43
N LEU A 113 4.78 3.27 -3.86
CA LEU A 113 4.37 3.95 -5.08
C LEU A 113 3.47 5.10 -4.68
N THR A 114 3.73 6.29 -5.21
CA THR A 114 2.91 7.48 -4.95
C THR A 114 2.29 7.95 -6.26
N VAL A 115 0.96 8.05 -6.29
CA VAL A 115 0.19 8.53 -7.45
C VAL A 115 -0.74 9.64 -6.98
N ASN A 116 -0.58 10.84 -7.55
CA ASN A 116 -1.35 12.02 -7.14
C ASN A 116 -1.38 12.27 -5.62
N GLY A 117 -0.26 11.99 -4.93
CA GLY A 117 -0.13 12.16 -3.49
C GLY A 117 -0.74 11.03 -2.63
N MET A 118 -1.26 9.98 -3.25
CA MET A 118 -1.73 8.78 -2.56
C MET A 118 -0.64 7.71 -2.57
N ASP A 119 -0.30 7.19 -1.39
CA ASP A 119 0.76 6.20 -1.22
C ASP A 119 0.20 4.78 -1.17
N LEU A 120 0.80 3.88 -1.95
CA LEU A 120 0.66 2.44 -1.86
C LEU A 120 1.98 1.84 -1.37
N TYR A 121 1.93 0.91 -0.43
CA TYR A 121 3.11 0.31 0.18
C TYR A 121 3.24 -1.17 -0.17
N PHE A 122 4.46 -1.66 -0.36
CA PHE A 122 4.67 -3.06 -0.72
C PHE A 122 6.01 -3.63 -0.26
N GLY A 123 6.13 -4.96 -0.34
CA GLY A 123 7.35 -5.67 0.01
C GLY A 123 7.62 -5.78 1.51
N VAL A 124 6.65 -5.47 2.36
CA VAL A 124 6.75 -5.55 3.81
C VAL A 124 5.73 -6.52 4.37
N GLU A 125 6.14 -7.30 5.36
CA GLU A 125 5.21 -8.17 6.09
C GLU A 125 4.47 -7.37 7.15
N ILE A 126 3.14 -7.45 7.10
CA ILE A 126 2.24 -6.84 8.10
C ILE A 126 1.58 -7.96 8.90
N SER A 127 1.53 -7.79 10.22
CA SER A 127 0.85 -8.75 11.10
C SER A 127 -0.61 -8.92 10.71
N ALA A 128 -1.17 -10.11 10.90
CA ALA A 128 -2.57 -10.38 10.57
C ALA A 128 -3.53 -9.43 11.32
N SER A 129 -3.19 -9.02 12.53
CA SER A 129 -3.96 -8.07 13.35
C SER A 129 -3.97 -6.65 12.78
N ASP A 130 -2.91 -6.26 12.07
CA ASP A 130 -2.76 -4.90 11.56
C ASP A 130 -3.19 -4.74 10.10
N LYS A 131 -3.41 -5.85 9.37
CA LYS A 131 -3.80 -5.81 7.95
C LYS A 131 -5.02 -4.93 7.68
N LEU A 132 -6.02 -5.00 8.54
CA LEU A 132 -7.25 -4.23 8.37
C LEU A 132 -7.05 -2.73 8.52
N SER A 133 -6.01 -2.30 9.25
CA SER A 133 -5.65 -0.89 9.39
C SER A 133 -5.16 -0.24 8.08
N TYR A 134 -4.81 -1.06 7.10
CA TYR A 134 -4.37 -0.63 5.78
C TYR A 134 -5.44 -0.80 4.69
N SER A 135 -6.66 -1.14 5.06
CA SER A 135 -7.78 -1.21 4.12
C SER A 135 -8.26 0.18 3.72
N LEU A 136 -8.78 0.28 2.51
CA LEU A 136 -9.32 1.51 1.95
C LEU A 136 -10.85 1.45 1.95
N PRO A 137 -11.52 2.60 2.08
CA PRO A 137 -12.98 2.69 1.99
C PRO A 137 -13.52 2.18 0.65
N PRO A 138 -14.83 1.93 0.53
CA PRO A 138 -15.45 1.66 -0.76
C PRO A 138 -15.04 2.70 -1.81
N LYS A 139 -14.90 2.26 -3.07
CA LYS A 139 -14.51 3.14 -4.17
C LYS A 139 -15.35 4.42 -4.19
N PRO A 140 -14.73 5.59 -4.39
CA PRO A 140 -15.48 6.84 -4.40
C PRO A 140 -16.41 6.91 -5.62
N PRO A 141 -17.35 7.88 -5.65
CA PRO A 141 -18.24 8.08 -6.79
C PRO A 141 -17.47 8.35 -8.09
N LEU A 142 -18.08 8.00 -9.22
CA LEU A 142 -17.53 8.24 -10.56
C LEU A 142 -17.09 9.70 -10.74
N GLY A 143 -15.90 9.88 -11.27
CA GLY A 143 -15.25 11.18 -11.50
C GLY A 143 -14.30 11.60 -10.38
N ALA A 144 -14.27 10.90 -9.27
CA ALA A 144 -13.25 11.07 -8.25
C ALA A 144 -12.01 10.22 -8.58
N PHE A 145 -10.83 10.72 -8.21
CA PHE A 145 -9.58 9.97 -8.32
C PHE A 145 -9.47 8.96 -7.16
N ASP A 146 -8.95 7.78 -7.47
CA ASP A 146 -8.61 6.77 -6.48
C ASP A 146 -7.52 5.85 -7.02
N VAL A 147 -6.64 5.38 -6.14
CA VAL A 147 -5.64 4.37 -6.43
C VAL A 147 -5.55 3.39 -5.28
N ARG A 148 -5.55 2.10 -5.59
CA ARG A 148 -5.53 1.02 -4.59
C ARG A 148 -4.96 -0.26 -5.15
N PHE A 149 -4.49 -1.14 -4.29
CA PHE A 149 -4.32 -2.54 -4.66
C PHE A 149 -5.67 -3.25 -4.70
N SER A 150 -5.82 -4.22 -5.60
CA SER A 150 -6.98 -5.11 -5.63
C SER A 150 -7.25 -5.74 -4.26
N GLY A 151 -8.53 -5.74 -3.84
CA GLY A 151 -8.92 -6.12 -2.48
C GLY A 151 -9.04 -4.94 -1.53
N ASP A 152 -9.15 -3.72 -2.07
CA ASP A 152 -9.40 -2.48 -1.32
C ASP A 152 -8.39 -2.23 -0.20
N THR A 153 -7.11 -2.30 -0.53
CA THR A 153 -6.00 -2.11 0.40
C THR A 153 -4.90 -1.21 -0.16
N LYS A 154 -4.17 -0.54 0.72
CA LYS A 154 -2.98 0.24 0.37
C LYS A 154 -1.66 -0.52 0.57
N ILE A 155 -1.73 -1.83 0.88
CA ILE A 155 -0.54 -2.67 1.09
C ILE A 155 -0.56 -3.92 0.22
N ALA A 156 0.62 -4.33 -0.24
CA ALA A 156 0.85 -5.59 -0.94
C ALA A 156 2.16 -6.26 -0.47
N MET A 157 2.25 -7.60 -0.60
CA MET A 157 3.49 -8.32 -0.25
C MET A 157 4.37 -8.52 -1.47
N ASP A 158 3.95 -9.39 -2.39
CA ASP A 158 4.79 -9.88 -3.49
C ASP A 158 4.27 -9.49 -4.87
N LYS A 159 3.02 -9.80 -5.12
CA LYS A 159 2.33 -9.52 -6.37
C LYS A 159 0.98 -8.90 -6.09
N ALA A 160 0.67 -7.82 -6.79
CA ALA A 160 -0.62 -7.15 -6.66
C ALA A 160 -0.99 -6.45 -7.97
N GLU A 161 -2.27 -6.38 -8.22
CA GLU A 161 -2.86 -5.52 -9.22
C GLU A 161 -3.17 -4.17 -8.60
N ILE A 162 -2.84 -3.09 -9.30
CA ILE A 162 -3.14 -1.73 -8.90
C ILE A 162 -4.25 -1.20 -9.80
N GLU A 163 -5.33 -0.77 -9.18
CA GLU A 163 -6.46 -0.16 -9.85
C GLU A 163 -6.36 1.36 -9.71
N VAL A 164 -6.52 2.08 -10.82
CA VAL A 164 -6.53 3.54 -10.86
C VAL A 164 -7.85 4.01 -11.44
N MET A 165 -8.62 4.77 -10.66
CA MET A 165 -9.88 5.34 -11.09
C MET A 165 -9.71 6.78 -11.55
N ASN A 166 -10.36 7.12 -12.65
CA ASN A 166 -10.38 8.47 -13.23
C ASN A 166 -8.97 9.05 -13.44
N PRO A 167 -8.05 8.30 -14.08
CA PRO A 167 -6.71 8.80 -14.34
C PRO A 167 -6.74 9.96 -15.32
N SER A 168 -5.77 10.89 -15.22
CA SER A 168 -5.48 11.85 -16.26
C SER A 168 -4.98 11.13 -17.52
N GLN A 169 -4.94 11.79 -18.68
CA GLN A 169 -4.43 11.19 -19.93
C GLN A 169 -2.99 10.65 -19.78
N THR A 170 -2.20 11.34 -18.98
CA THR A 170 -0.90 10.88 -18.50
C THR A 170 -0.79 11.24 -17.03
N PHE A 171 -0.12 10.41 -16.24
CA PHE A 171 0.19 10.71 -14.85
C PHE A 171 1.55 10.14 -14.45
N THR A 172 2.11 10.68 -13.38
CA THR A 172 3.40 10.25 -12.85
C THR A 172 3.19 9.34 -11.65
N ILE A 173 3.91 8.24 -11.64
CA ILE A 173 4.07 7.34 -10.50
C ILE A 173 5.47 7.57 -9.97
N SER A 174 5.59 8.14 -8.78
CA SER A 174 6.86 8.21 -8.06
C SER A 174 7.03 6.94 -7.25
N TYR A 175 8.25 6.44 -7.11
CA TYR A 175 8.53 5.24 -6.32
C TYR A 175 9.77 5.39 -5.44
N ASP A 176 9.77 4.65 -4.33
CA ASP A 176 10.91 4.55 -3.41
C ASP A 176 11.07 3.08 -2.99
N ILE A 177 12.18 2.46 -3.44
CA ILE A 177 12.51 1.07 -3.17
C ILE A 177 13.59 1.04 -2.10
N ILE A 178 13.20 0.66 -0.89
CA ILE A 178 14.07 0.55 0.28
C ILE A 178 14.28 -0.90 0.72
N ILE A 179 13.40 -1.81 0.26
CA ILE A 179 13.46 -3.24 0.50
C ILE A 179 13.66 -3.93 -0.84
N ASP A 180 14.80 -4.56 -1.02
CA ASP A 180 15.11 -5.28 -2.25
C ASP A 180 14.08 -6.41 -2.53
N ALA A 181 13.90 -6.71 -3.80
CA ALA A 181 13.01 -7.78 -4.23
C ALA A 181 13.49 -9.19 -3.82
N GLY A 182 14.75 -9.31 -3.40
CA GLY A 182 15.45 -10.54 -3.09
C GLY A 182 16.61 -10.80 -4.04
N GLU A 183 17.40 -11.83 -3.74
CA GLU A 183 18.56 -12.20 -4.54
C GLU A 183 18.16 -12.53 -5.98
N HIS A 184 18.79 -11.91 -6.96
CA HIS A 184 18.47 -12.04 -8.39
C HIS A 184 17.01 -11.72 -8.79
N MET A 185 16.36 -10.82 -8.05
CA MET A 185 14.99 -10.39 -8.33
C MET A 185 14.92 -8.85 -8.39
N ASN A 186 14.04 -8.34 -9.24
CA ASN A 186 13.68 -6.91 -9.26
C ASN A 186 12.18 -6.72 -9.05
N TRP A 187 11.83 -5.57 -8.48
CA TRP A 187 10.45 -5.10 -8.53
C TRP A 187 10.15 -4.56 -9.92
N VAL A 188 9.06 -5.04 -10.50
CA VAL A 188 8.63 -4.64 -11.84
C VAL A 188 7.17 -4.19 -11.80
N LEU A 189 6.93 -3.02 -12.36
CA LEU A 189 5.59 -2.51 -12.63
C LEU A 189 5.27 -2.74 -14.12
N SER A 190 4.24 -3.50 -14.41
CA SER A 190 3.79 -3.79 -15.78
C SER A 190 2.47 -3.09 -16.04
N THR A 191 2.30 -2.52 -17.24
CA THR A 191 1.05 -1.90 -17.70
C THR A 191 0.16 -2.90 -18.43
N GLY A 192 -1.10 -2.58 -18.65
CA GLY A 192 -2.02 -3.34 -19.48
C GLY A 192 -1.54 -3.53 -20.93
N ASN A 193 -0.72 -2.62 -21.46
CA ASN A 193 -0.11 -2.68 -22.78
C ASN A 193 1.19 -3.49 -22.83
N SER A 194 1.55 -4.17 -21.74
CA SER A 194 2.76 -4.98 -21.60
C SER A 194 4.08 -4.18 -21.60
N GLU A 195 4.03 -2.90 -21.29
CA GLU A 195 5.23 -2.14 -20.95
C GLU A 195 5.66 -2.52 -19.53
N GLU A 196 6.97 -2.64 -19.32
CA GLU A 196 7.54 -3.04 -18.03
C GLU A 196 8.55 -2.01 -17.55
N TYR A 197 8.42 -1.62 -16.30
CA TYR A 197 9.31 -0.68 -15.62
C TYR A 197 9.97 -1.39 -14.44
N THR A 198 11.29 -1.53 -14.50
CA THR A 198 12.07 -2.01 -13.35
C THR A 198 12.20 -0.88 -12.33
N LEU A 199 11.85 -1.17 -11.08
CA LEU A 199 11.88 -0.20 -10.00
C LEU A 199 13.12 -0.46 -9.13
N GLU A 200 14.05 0.53 -9.10
CA GLU A 200 15.29 0.46 -8.33
C GLU A 200 15.54 1.81 -7.66
N GLY A 201 15.85 1.80 -6.36
CA GLY A 201 16.07 3.03 -5.60
C GLY A 201 14.87 3.95 -5.63
N THR A 202 15.09 5.25 -5.89
CA THR A 202 14.04 6.27 -5.96
C THR A 202 13.93 6.80 -7.38
N GLY A 203 12.71 6.92 -7.90
CA GLY A 203 12.51 7.42 -9.25
C GLY A 203 11.06 7.78 -9.57
N GLU A 204 10.85 8.14 -10.83
CA GLU A 204 9.55 8.49 -11.36
C GLU A 204 9.37 7.89 -12.75
N ILE A 205 8.16 7.43 -13.04
CA ILE A 205 7.75 6.96 -14.37
C ILE A 205 6.49 7.73 -14.77
N THR A 206 6.43 8.13 -16.03
CA THR A 206 5.23 8.73 -16.61
C THR A 206 4.55 7.67 -17.47
N VAL A 207 3.29 7.40 -17.17
CA VAL A 207 2.47 6.40 -17.87
C VAL A 207 1.30 7.07 -18.57
N SER A 208 0.87 6.49 -19.68
CA SER A 208 -0.38 6.85 -20.33
C SER A 208 -1.57 6.34 -19.53
N THR A 209 -2.77 6.80 -19.88
CA THR A 209 -4.02 6.40 -19.21
C THR A 209 -4.17 4.89 -19.20
N GLU A 210 -3.98 4.32 -18.03
CA GLU A 210 -4.20 2.91 -17.72
C GLU A 210 -5.08 2.83 -16.49
N GLU A 211 -5.98 1.86 -16.47
CA GLU A 211 -6.85 1.62 -15.31
C GLU A 211 -6.26 0.57 -14.37
N THR A 212 -5.36 -0.26 -14.88
CA THR A 212 -4.74 -1.34 -14.10
C THR A 212 -3.24 -1.47 -14.40
N PHE A 213 -2.49 -1.79 -13.33
CA PHE A 213 -1.08 -2.13 -13.38
C PHE A 213 -0.85 -3.39 -12.57
N THR A 214 0.18 -4.14 -12.91
CA THR A 214 0.63 -5.26 -12.09
C THR A 214 2.00 -4.94 -11.51
N LEU A 215 2.09 -4.98 -10.19
CA LEU A 215 3.35 -4.92 -9.45
C LEU A 215 3.74 -6.34 -9.03
N GLU A 216 4.95 -6.77 -9.37
CA GLU A 216 5.45 -8.08 -8.98
C GLU A 216 6.98 -8.13 -8.90
N ARG A 217 7.49 -9.18 -8.23
CA ARG A 217 8.92 -9.50 -8.29
C ARG A 217 9.18 -10.35 -9.51
N LYS A 218 10.16 -9.94 -10.33
CA LYS A 218 10.62 -10.73 -11.48
C LYS A 218 12.08 -11.08 -11.34
N ALA A 219 12.43 -12.27 -11.79
CA ALA A 219 13.83 -12.69 -11.84
C ALA A 219 14.63 -11.78 -12.79
N ILE A 220 15.79 -11.36 -12.33
CA ILE A 220 16.76 -10.67 -13.18
C ILE A 220 17.30 -11.72 -14.14
N MET A 221 17.02 -11.53 -15.44
CA MET A 221 17.67 -12.36 -16.45
C MET A 221 19.09 -11.85 -16.66
N PRO A 222 20.13 -12.64 -16.36
CA PRO A 222 21.52 -12.24 -16.63
C PRO A 222 21.68 -11.92 -18.12
N ILE A 223 22.43 -10.88 -18.42
CA ILE A 223 22.69 -10.44 -19.82
C ILE A 223 23.91 -11.13 -20.43
N SER A 224 24.68 -11.86 -19.64
CA SER A 224 25.90 -12.56 -20.06
C SER A 224 26.12 -13.84 -19.26
N TYR A 225 26.81 -14.79 -19.88
CA TYR A 225 27.30 -15.96 -19.18
C TYR A 225 28.42 -15.55 -18.21
N THR A 226 28.25 -15.81 -16.92
CA THR A 226 29.22 -15.43 -15.90
C THR A 226 29.41 -16.60 -14.93
N LEU A 227 30.68 -16.88 -14.58
CA LEU A 227 31.01 -17.76 -13.46
C LEU A 227 31.58 -16.89 -12.34
N HIS A 228 30.90 -16.86 -11.21
CA HIS A 228 31.30 -16.10 -10.05
C HIS A 228 32.40 -16.81 -9.25
N GLN A 229 33.15 -16.04 -8.47
CA GLN A 229 34.10 -16.60 -7.52
C GLN A 229 33.35 -17.40 -6.46
N ASN A 230 33.88 -18.58 -6.11
CA ASN A 230 33.32 -19.37 -5.04
C ASN A 230 33.33 -18.63 -3.70
N TYR A 231 32.27 -18.79 -2.92
CA TYR A 231 32.16 -18.19 -1.60
C TYR A 231 31.65 -19.20 -0.56
N PRO A 232 32.26 -19.27 0.63
CA PRO A 232 33.46 -18.56 1.04
C PRO A 232 34.72 -19.05 0.31
N ASN A 233 35.73 -18.17 0.22
CA ASN A 233 37.06 -18.49 -0.29
C ASN A 233 38.13 -17.75 0.52
N PRO A 234 39.00 -18.45 1.35
CA PRO A 234 39.08 -19.90 1.53
C PRO A 234 37.83 -20.51 2.17
N PHE A 235 37.56 -21.79 1.90
CA PHE A 235 36.41 -22.53 2.41
C PHE A 235 36.79 -23.68 3.37
N ASN A 236 35.86 -24.02 4.31
CA ASN A 236 36.02 -25.16 5.22
C ASN A 236 34.61 -25.60 5.75
N PRO A 237 34.12 -26.79 5.44
CA PRO A 237 34.51 -27.68 4.34
C PRO A 237 33.81 -27.36 3.04
N ASN A 238 32.78 -26.48 3.03
CA ASN A 238 31.88 -26.22 1.93
C ASN A 238 32.12 -24.84 1.32
N THR A 239 31.86 -24.72 0.02
CA THR A 239 31.78 -23.47 -0.72
C THR A 239 30.69 -23.57 -1.77
N SER A 240 30.08 -22.45 -2.13
CA SER A 240 29.10 -22.34 -3.20
C SER A 240 29.73 -21.78 -4.46
N LEU A 241 29.30 -22.29 -5.60
CA LEU A 241 29.66 -21.78 -6.93
C LEU A 241 28.39 -21.24 -7.57
N TYR A 242 28.43 -20.00 -8.05
CA TYR A 242 27.32 -19.34 -8.73
C TYR A 242 27.70 -19.08 -10.18
N TYR A 243 26.75 -19.27 -11.09
CA TYR A 243 26.91 -18.93 -12.49
C TYR A 243 25.61 -18.37 -13.06
N ASP A 244 25.74 -17.45 -13.99
CA ASP A 244 24.64 -16.79 -14.66
C ASP A 244 24.46 -17.33 -16.07
N LEU A 245 23.21 -17.53 -16.46
CA LEU A 245 22.81 -17.97 -17.79
C LEU A 245 21.79 -16.99 -18.38
N PRO A 246 22.10 -16.26 -19.44
CA PRO A 246 21.16 -15.31 -20.06
C PRO A 246 20.04 -15.99 -20.85
N GLU A 247 20.17 -17.28 -21.14
CA GLU A 247 19.18 -18.09 -21.83
C GLU A 247 19.26 -19.55 -21.37
N GLN A 248 18.26 -20.33 -21.70
CA GLN A 248 18.29 -21.78 -21.42
C GLN A 248 19.44 -22.41 -22.21
N ALA A 249 20.41 -22.96 -21.50
CA ALA A 249 21.61 -23.54 -22.09
C ALA A 249 22.02 -24.82 -21.38
N GLN A 250 22.70 -25.71 -22.12
CA GLN A 250 23.32 -26.86 -21.51
C GLN A 250 24.58 -26.44 -20.73
N VAL A 251 24.63 -26.81 -19.46
CA VAL A 251 25.71 -26.40 -18.55
C VAL A 251 26.57 -27.60 -18.17
N THR A 252 27.88 -27.42 -18.30
CA THR A 252 28.85 -28.37 -17.77
C THR A 252 29.81 -27.62 -16.85
N LEU A 253 29.81 -27.94 -15.54
CA LEU A 253 30.73 -27.40 -14.58
C LEU A 253 31.69 -28.47 -14.09
N THR A 254 32.96 -28.29 -14.42
CA THR A 254 34.03 -29.28 -14.14
C THR A 254 35.15 -28.64 -13.35
N ILE A 255 35.62 -29.31 -12.32
CA ILE A 255 36.76 -28.92 -11.51
C ILE A 255 38.00 -29.62 -11.98
N TYR A 256 39.07 -28.84 -12.15
CA TYR A 256 40.41 -29.34 -12.53
C TYR A 256 41.43 -29.06 -11.44
N ASN A 257 42.39 -29.93 -11.30
CA ASN A 257 43.54 -29.66 -10.46
C ASN A 257 44.57 -28.74 -11.16
N MET A 258 45.64 -28.38 -10.46
CA MET A 258 46.72 -27.52 -10.99
C MET A 258 47.47 -28.15 -12.18
N LEU A 259 47.34 -29.43 -12.39
CA LEU A 259 47.97 -30.16 -13.51
C LEU A 259 47.00 -30.31 -14.72
N GLY A 260 45.83 -29.66 -14.67
CA GLY A 260 44.82 -29.75 -15.72
C GLY A 260 44.07 -31.06 -15.78
N ARG A 261 44.12 -31.90 -14.75
CA ARG A 261 43.35 -33.13 -14.70
C ARG A 261 42.00 -32.90 -14.07
N GLU A 262 40.96 -33.42 -14.66
CA GLU A 262 39.62 -33.40 -14.11
C GLU A 262 39.56 -34.09 -12.75
N VAL A 263 38.97 -33.44 -11.76
CA VAL A 263 38.81 -33.93 -10.39
C VAL A 263 37.35 -34.29 -10.13
N ALA A 264 36.42 -33.44 -10.59
CA ALA A 264 34.99 -33.67 -10.44
C ALA A 264 34.20 -32.90 -11.50
N GLN A 265 33.10 -33.48 -11.94
CA GLN A 265 32.06 -32.83 -12.72
C GLN A 265 30.87 -32.56 -11.79
N LEU A 266 30.53 -31.31 -11.54
CA LEU A 266 29.49 -30.92 -10.57
C LEU A 266 28.13 -30.77 -11.22
N VAL A 267 28.08 -30.27 -12.47
CA VAL A 267 26.87 -30.06 -13.24
C VAL A 267 27.07 -30.63 -14.66
N ASN A 268 26.04 -31.25 -15.19
CA ASN A 268 25.97 -31.72 -16.58
C ASN A 268 24.49 -31.89 -16.95
N THR A 269 23.85 -30.78 -17.33
CA THR A 269 22.41 -30.71 -17.64
C THR A 269 22.15 -29.91 -18.90
#